data_43721084e8486a5da6484325a000faf5
#
_entry.id   43721084e8486a5da6484325a000faf5
#
_cell.length_a   1.000
_cell.length_b   1.000
_cell.length_c   1.000
_cell.angle_alpha   90.00
_cell.angle_beta   90.00
_cell.angle_gamma   90.00
#
_symmetry.space_group_name_H-M   'P 1'
#
loop_
_entity.id
_entity.type
_entity.pdbx_description
1 polymer ?
#
loop_
_entity_poly.entity_id
_entity_poly.type
_entity_poly.pdbx_seq_one_letter_code
_entity_poly.pdbx_strand_id
1 'polypeptide(L)'
;MMGRIVKIIVFGATGVIGRAVTTELLVRGHTVTAATRSGAPVNGLVVRSLTGDARDPGSVARLAAGQDTVAAATGPRRGDGEDPEDSLLGAARGLAEGLRQAGVRRLVVVGGAGSLETAPGQRLVDRPDFPPAHKPAALAHARALDEVYRRIEDLDWTCVSPARVTGPGERTGEFRVGGDRLLVDESGESRISIPDFAIAFADELEHGAAFRRRITAAY
;
A
#
# COMPACT_ATOMS: atom_id res chain seq x y z
N MET A 1 0.25 -25.74 6.29
CA MET A 1 1.46 -25.67 5.43
C MET A 1 2.16 -24.36 5.76
N MET A 2 3.40 -24.38 6.29
CA MET A 2 4.15 -23.12 6.45
C MET A 2 4.45 -22.56 5.06
N GLY A 3 3.97 -21.34 4.78
CA GLY A 3 4.26 -20.66 3.53
C GLY A 3 5.77 -20.42 3.37
N ARG A 4 6.22 -20.19 2.13
CA ARG A 4 7.63 -19.83 1.85
C ARG A 4 7.99 -18.55 2.58
N ILE A 5 9.07 -18.55 3.39
CA ILE A 5 9.61 -17.32 3.98
C ILE A 5 10.15 -16.43 2.86
N VAL A 6 9.69 -15.19 2.81
CA VAL A 6 10.05 -14.19 1.79
C VAL A 6 10.83 -13.07 2.45
N LYS A 7 11.82 -12.52 1.74
CA LYS A 7 12.56 -11.31 2.15
C LYS A 7 11.82 -10.09 1.62
N ILE A 8 11.35 -9.23 2.50
CA ILE A 8 10.49 -8.10 2.16
C ILE A 8 11.09 -6.82 2.71
N ILE A 9 11.16 -5.79 1.87
CA ILE A 9 11.39 -4.44 2.35
C ILE A 9 10.09 -3.65 2.33
N VAL A 10 9.79 -2.93 3.42
CA VAL A 10 8.57 -2.13 3.59
C VAL A 10 8.92 -0.65 3.60
N PHE A 11 8.56 0.09 2.56
CA PHE A 11 8.59 1.55 2.55
C PHE A 11 7.35 2.12 3.24
N GLY A 12 7.53 3.14 4.07
CA GLY A 12 6.44 3.72 4.84
C GLY A 12 6.05 2.94 6.10
N ALA A 13 6.94 2.08 6.62
CA ALA A 13 6.71 1.21 7.77
C ALA A 13 6.37 1.96 9.08
N THR A 14 6.67 3.25 9.19
CA THR A 14 6.36 4.09 10.37
C THR A 14 4.93 4.65 10.35
N GLY A 15 4.25 4.62 9.21
CA GLY A 15 2.85 5.03 9.07
C GLY A 15 1.89 4.03 9.74
N VAL A 16 0.65 4.43 9.98
CA VAL A 16 -0.36 3.60 10.66
C VAL A 16 -0.57 2.27 9.92
N ILE A 17 -0.84 2.32 8.62
CA ILE A 17 -1.04 1.13 7.79
C ILE A 17 0.29 0.38 7.58
N GLY A 18 1.38 1.09 7.30
CA GLY A 18 2.69 0.47 7.09
C GLY A 18 3.18 -0.31 8.31
N ARG A 19 2.94 0.19 9.52
CA ARG A 19 3.24 -0.51 10.75
C ARG A 19 2.39 -1.78 10.91
N ALA A 20 1.10 -1.72 10.62
CA ALA A 20 0.22 -2.88 10.68
C ALA A 20 0.64 -3.97 9.67
N VAL A 21 0.95 -3.57 8.43
CA VAL A 21 1.49 -4.47 7.40
C VAL A 21 2.81 -5.09 7.87
N THR A 22 3.73 -4.28 8.40
CA THR A 22 5.02 -4.77 8.92
C THR A 22 4.81 -5.78 10.04
N THR A 23 3.88 -5.50 10.97
CA THR A 23 3.51 -6.42 12.06
C THR A 23 2.99 -7.74 11.52
N GLU A 24 2.03 -7.70 10.60
CA GLU A 24 1.43 -8.91 10.03
C GLU A 24 2.47 -9.78 9.32
N LEU A 25 3.36 -9.16 8.51
CA LEU A 25 4.44 -9.88 7.83
C LEU A 25 5.42 -10.53 8.80
N LEU A 26 5.76 -9.87 9.91
CA LEU A 26 6.61 -10.44 10.97
C LEU A 26 5.91 -11.62 11.69
N VAL A 27 4.62 -11.49 12.00
CA VAL A 27 3.81 -12.55 12.62
C VAL A 27 3.74 -13.79 11.74
N ARG A 28 3.72 -13.62 10.42
CA ARG A 28 3.77 -14.72 9.43
C ARG A 28 5.16 -15.33 9.25
N GLY A 29 6.17 -14.81 9.92
CA GLY A 29 7.54 -15.34 9.90
C GLY A 29 8.39 -14.91 8.71
N HIS A 30 7.99 -13.85 7.99
CA HIS A 30 8.81 -13.31 6.92
C HIS A 30 10.04 -12.56 7.43
N THR A 31 11.07 -12.48 6.60
CA THR A 31 12.23 -11.62 6.87
C THR A 31 11.92 -10.20 6.40
N VAL A 32 11.62 -9.31 7.35
CA VAL A 32 11.19 -7.95 7.04
C VAL A 32 12.29 -6.94 7.33
N THR A 33 12.50 -6.00 6.42
CA THR A 33 13.31 -4.80 6.60
C THR A 33 12.42 -3.57 6.42
N ALA A 34 12.48 -2.62 7.35
CA ALA A 34 11.75 -1.37 7.25
C ALA A 34 12.62 -0.29 6.58
N ALA A 35 12.11 0.35 5.54
CA ALA A 35 12.71 1.55 4.97
C ALA A 35 12.00 2.79 5.53
N THR A 36 12.75 3.65 6.21
CA THR A 36 12.24 4.89 6.79
C THR A 36 13.11 6.06 6.38
N ARG A 37 12.55 7.24 6.18
CA ARG A 37 13.33 8.41 5.70
C ARG A 37 14.49 8.79 6.62
N SER A 38 14.36 8.60 7.91
CA SER A 38 15.40 8.91 8.91
C SER A 38 16.21 7.71 9.39
N GLY A 39 15.89 6.49 8.96
CA GLY A 39 16.46 5.28 9.56
C GLY A 39 15.92 4.95 10.96
N ALA A 40 14.96 5.74 11.45
CA ALA A 40 14.39 5.54 12.79
C ALA A 40 13.70 4.17 12.92
N PRO A 41 13.79 3.54 14.12
CA PRO A 41 13.07 2.32 14.41
C PRO A 41 11.55 2.46 14.23
N VAL A 42 10.89 1.39 13.87
CA VAL A 42 9.44 1.32 13.86
C VAL A 42 8.95 1.07 15.28
N ASN A 43 8.25 2.04 15.87
CA ASN A 43 7.81 1.97 17.26
C ASN A 43 7.04 0.68 17.57
N GLY A 44 7.47 -0.02 18.63
CA GLY A 44 6.85 -1.25 19.11
C GLY A 44 7.17 -2.50 18.29
N LEU A 45 8.08 -2.43 17.31
CA LEU A 45 8.48 -3.59 16.52
C LEU A 45 9.99 -3.83 16.59
N VAL A 46 10.36 -5.11 16.68
CA VAL A 46 11.75 -5.54 16.51
C VAL A 46 11.97 -5.85 15.03
N VAL A 47 12.36 -4.86 14.28
CA VAL A 47 12.61 -4.97 12.83
C VAL A 47 13.84 -4.14 12.44
N ARG A 48 14.64 -4.66 11.53
CA ARG A 48 15.77 -3.91 10.98
C ARG A 48 15.25 -2.68 10.23
N SER A 49 15.69 -1.50 10.63
CA SER A 49 15.32 -0.24 9.98
C SER A 49 16.51 0.35 9.23
N LEU A 50 16.29 0.80 8.00
CA LEU A 50 17.29 1.41 7.14
C LEU A 50 16.79 2.75 6.63
N THR A 51 17.72 3.69 6.41
CA THR A 51 17.39 4.97 5.77
C THR A 51 17.10 4.76 4.30
N GLY A 52 15.92 5.25 3.87
CA GLY A 52 15.49 5.16 2.47
C GLY A 52 14.32 6.07 2.13
N ASP A 53 14.36 6.63 0.93
CA ASP A 53 13.28 7.43 0.36
C ASP A 53 12.71 6.68 -0.86
N ALA A 54 11.39 6.43 -0.85
CA ALA A 54 10.70 5.80 -1.96
C ALA A 54 10.67 6.67 -3.24
N ARG A 55 10.94 7.97 -3.12
CA ARG A 55 11.01 8.91 -4.25
C ARG A 55 12.37 8.90 -4.96
N ASP A 56 13.40 8.38 -4.31
CA ASP A 56 14.75 8.27 -4.87
C ASP A 56 14.98 6.86 -5.44
N PRO A 57 15.03 6.70 -6.78
CA PRO A 57 15.25 5.40 -7.42
C PRO A 57 16.54 4.71 -6.95
N GLY A 58 17.62 5.46 -6.72
CA GLY A 58 18.88 4.91 -6.25
C GLY A 58 18.77 4.36 -4.82
N SER A 59 18.04 5.04 -3.95
CA SER A 59 17.72 4.56 -2.61
C SER A 59 16.88 3.28 -2.67
N VAL A 60 15.84 3.26 -3.51
CA VAL A 60 14.99 2.08 -3.70
C VAL A 60 15.80 0.91 -4.24
N ALA A 61 16.61 1.12 -5.28
CA ALA A 61 17.44 0.08 -5.88
C ALA A 61 18.39 -0.56 -4.87
N ARG A 62 19.10 0.25 -4.11
CA ARG A 62 20.03 -0.21 -3.08
C ARG A 62 19.35 -1.03 -1.99
N LEU A 63 18.15 -0.63 -1.58
CA LEU A 63 17.41 -1.28 -0.49
C LEU A 63 16.62 -2.50 -0.96
N ALA A 64 16.16 -2.52 -2.20
CA ALA A 64 15.46 -3.65 -2.79
C ALA A 64 16.40 -4.76 -3.24
N ALA A 65 17.69 -4.48 -3.42
CA ALA A 65 18.67 -5.49 -3.84
C ALA A 65 18.68 -6.70 -2.90
N GLY A 66 18.45 -7.90 -3.46
CA GLY A 66 18.41 -9.15 -2.69
C GLY A 66 17.12 -9.38 -1.89
N GLN A 67 16.11 -8.53 -2.06
CA GLN A 67 14.76 -8.77 -1.55
C GLN A 67 13.94 -9.57 -2.60
N ASP A 68 12.99 -10.36 -2.13
CA ASP A 68 12.07 -11.09 -3.02
C ASP A 68 10.91 -10.16 -3.46
N THR A 69 10.51 -9.21 -2.59
CA THR A 69 9.34 -8.36 -2.78
C THR A 69 9.52 -7.01 -2.11
N VAL A 70 8.94 -5.98 -2.69
CA VAL A 70 8.81 -4.65 -2.09
C VAL A 70 7.36 -4.38 -1.72
N ALA A 71 7.13 -3.99 -0.48
CA ALA A 71 5.87 -3.48 0.04
C ALA A 71 5.97 -1.97 0.22
N ALA A 72 4.94 -1.21 -0.17
CA ALA A 72 4.94 0.23 0.00
C ALA A 72 3.61 0.73 0.58
N ALA A 73 3.69 1.33 1.77
CA ALA A 73 2.60 2.02 2.44
C ALA A 73 2.95 3.52 2.55
N THR A 74 3.38 4.09 1.44
CA THR A 74 3.75 5.50 1.35
C THR A 74 2.51 6.38 1.28
N GLY A 75 2.60 7.57 1.86
CA GLY A 75 1.53 8.56 1.83
C GLY A 75 2.05 9.92 2.30
N PRO A 76 1.30 10.99 2.05
CA PRO A 76 1.66 12.31 2.54
C PRO A 76 1.62 12.31 4.06
N ARG A 77 2.61 12.94 4.69
CA ARG A 77 2.56 13.19 6.14
C ARG A 77 1.62 14.35 6.44
N ARG A 78 0.83 14.20 7.48
CA ARG A 78 0.11 15.33 8.02
C ARG A 78 1.11 16.30 8.67
N GLY A 79 1.14 17.56 8.21
CA GLY A 79 1.86 18.65 8.87
C GLY A 79 3.26 18.98 8.36
N ASP A 80 3.84 18.25 7.41
CA ASP A 80 5.16 18.58 6.82
C ASP A 80 5.07 19.50 5.58
N GLY A 81 3.84 19.94 5.21
CA GLY A 81 3.66 20.86 4.08
C GLY A 81 3.95 20.25 2.70
N GLU A 82 4.23 18.96 2.64
CA GLU A 82 4.39 18.26 1.36
C GLU A 82 3.05 18.21 0.60
N ASP A 83 3.09 18.52 -0.70
CA ASP A 83 1.96 18.27 -1.57
C ASP A 83 1.73 16.74 -1.65
N PRO A 84 0.51 16.27 -1.33
CA PRO A 84 0.15 14.86 -1.46
C PRO A 84 0.44 14.27 -2.82
N GLU A 85 0.30 15.07 -3.87
CA GLU A 85 0.53 14.66 -5.25
C GLU A 85 2.00 14.40 -5.51
N ASP A 86 2.87 15.34 -5.20
CA ASP A 86 4.32 15.21 -5.38
C ASP A 86 4.87 14.04 -4.56
N SER A 87 4.37 13.88 -3.34
CA SER A 87 4.79 12.80 -2.46
C SER A 87 4.41 11.41 -3.01
N LEU A 88 3.16 11.23 -3.46
CA LEU A 88 2.66 9.92 -3.91
C LEU A 88 3.10 9.57 -5.33
N LEU A 89 3.04 10.52 -6.28
CA LEU A 89 3.51 10.27 -7.63
C LEU A 89 5.04 10.11 -7.67
N GLY A 90 5.77 10.91 -6.90
CA GLY A 90 7.20 10.77 -6.75
C GLY A 90 7.58 9.40 -6.22
N ALA A 91 6.90 8.92 -5.16
CA ALA A 91 7.13 7.60 -4.61
C ALA A 91 6.79 6.48 -5.62
N ALA A 92 5.69 6.59 -6.35
CA ALA A 92 5.30 5.61 -7.36
C ALA A 92 6.35 5.48 -8.47
N ARG A 93 6.85 6.61 -8.97
CA ARG A 93 7.91 6.65 -10.01
C ARG A 93 9.25 6.13 -9.47
N GLY A 94 9.65 6.57 -8.28
CA GLY A 94 10.89 6.15 -7.64
C GLY A 94 10.91 4.65 -7.34
N LEU A 95 9.81 4.10 -6.84
CA LEU A 95 9.65 2.66 -6.63
C LEU A 95 9.76 1.89 -7.95
N ALA A 96 9.04 2.30 -8.98
CA ALA A 96 9.06 1.60 -10.26
C ALA A 96 10.46 1.56 -10.88
N GLU A 97 11.13 2.71 -10.92
CA GLU A 97 12.47 2.81 -11.50
C GLU A 97 13.53 2.10 -10.64
N GLY A 98 13.49 2.26 -9.32
CA GLY A 98 14.43 1.60 -8.44
C GLY A 98 14.29 0.07 -8.42
N LEU A 99 13.06 -0.46 -8.56
CA LEU A 99 12.86 -1.90 -8.68
C LEU A 99 13.46 -2.46 -9.97
N ARG A 100 13.33 -1.75 -11.10
CA ARG A 100 13.99 -2.12 -12.36
C ARG A 100 15.49 -2.22 -12.19
N GLN A 101 16.10 -1.22 -11.55
CA GLN A 101 17.53 -1.18 -11.28
C GLN A 101 17.98 -2.32 -10.33
N ALA A 102 17.14 -2.69 -9.37
CA ALA A 102 17.41 -3.79 -8.43
C ALA A 102 17.15 -5.18 -9.01
N GLY A 103 16.47 -5.29 -10.15
CA GLY A 103 16.02 -6.56 -10.71
C GLY A 103 14.91 -7.25 -9.91
N VAL A 104 14.18 -6.51 -9.05
CA VAL A 104 13.06 -7.01 -8.25
C VAL A 104 11.75 -6.68 -8.95
N ARG A 105 10.96 -7.71 -9.24
CA ARG A 105 9.73 -7.52 -10.04
C ARG A 105 8.47 -7.31 -9.21
N ARG A 106 8.39 -7.90 -8.01
CA ARG A 106 7.18 -7.90 -7.19
C ARG A 106 7.06 -6.62 -6.36
N LEU A 107 5.96 -5.89 -6.54
CA LEU A 107 5.63 -4.67 -5.82
C LEU A 107 4.18 -4.73 -5.34
N VAL A 108 3.94 -4.61 -4.04
CA VAL A 108 2.60 -4.43 -3.49
C VAL A 108 2.50 -3.06 -2.83
N VAL A 109 1.54 -2.27 -3.24
CA VAL A 109 1.38 -0.89 -2.75
C VAL A 109 0.02 -0.68 -2.10
N VAL A 110 0.00 0.12 -1.04
CA VAL A 110 -1.24 0.63 -0.47
C VAL A 110 -1.78 1.73 -1.37
N GLY A 111 -2.99 1.54 -1.86
CA GLY A 111 -3.72 2.52 -2.65
C GLY A 111 -4.65 3.39 -1.81
N GLY A 112 -5.54 4.10 -2.49
CA GLY A 112 -6.59 4.90 -1.86
C GLY A 112 -7.99 4.39 -2.24
N ALA A 113 -8.96 4.57 -1.34
CA ALA A 113 -10.36 4.26 -1.62
C ALA A 113 -11.02 5.24 -2.61
N GLY A 114 -10.49 6.48 -2.69
CA GLY A 114 -11.13 7.57 -3.45
C GLY A 114 -11.38 7.29 -4.93
N SER A 115 -10.55 6.45 -5.55
CA SER A 115 -10.71 6.08 -6.97
C SER A 115 -11.52 4.80 -7.18
N LEU A 116 -12.06 4.17 -6.12
CA LEU A 116 -12.98 3.06 -6.26
C LEU A 116 -14.32 3.54 -6.83
N GLU A 117 -14.89 2.75 -7.73
CA GLU A 117 -16.17 3.05 -8.36
C GLU A 117 -17.34 2.75 -7.43
N THR A 118 -18.22 3.72 -7.25
CA THR A 118 -19.51 3.57 -6.54
C THR A 118 -20.65 3.21 -7.49
N ALA A 119 -20.53 3.63 -8.75
CA ALA A 119 -21.36 3.26 -9.88
C ALA A 119 -20.48 3.32 -11.15
N PRO A 120 -20.91 2.77 -12.29
CA PRO A 120 -20.15 2.85 -13.53
C PRO A 120 -19.74 4.28 -13.89
N GLY A 121 -18.42 4.53 -13.95
CA GLY A 121 -17.84 5.83 -14.25
C GLY A 121 -17.91 6.87 -13.11
N GLN A 122 -18.42 6.53 -11.93
CA GLN A 122 -18.49 7.41 -10.76
C GLN A 122 -17.54 6.94 -9.67
N ARG A 123 -16.52 7.70 -9.36
CA ARG A 123 -15.57 7.38 -8.29
C ARG A 123 -16.05 7.91 -6.93
N LEU A 124 -15.62 7.27 -5.86
CA LEU A 124 -15.95 7.69 -4.50
C LEU A 124 -15.54 9.16 -4.23
N VAL A 125 -14.39 9.61 -4.73
CA VAL A 125 -13.87 10.98 -4.55
C VAL A 125 -14.70 12.05 -5.26
N ASP A 126 -15.51 11.67 -6.25
CA ASP A 126 -16.36 12.59 -7.01
C ASP A 126 -17.75 12.77 -6.37
N ARG A 127 -18.06 12.01 -5.33
CA ARG A 127 -19.33 12.13 -4.61
C ARG A 127 -19.41 13.45 -3.82
N PRO A 128 -20.59 14.09 -3.72
CA PRO A 128 -20.77 15.32 -2.96
C PRO A 128 -20.47 15.20 -1.47
N ASP A 129 -20.66 13.98 -0.91
CA ASP A 129 -20.42 13.67 0.50
C ASP A 129 -18.97 13.24 0.81
N PHE A 130 -18.06 13.31 -0.18
CA PHE A 130 -16.66 13.00 0.07
C PHE A 130 -15.98 14.09 0.88
N PRO A 131 -15.32 13.75 2.02
CA PRO A 131 -14.75 14.76 2.92
C PRO A 131 -13.68 15.61 2.22
N PRO A 132 -13.84 16.98 2.18
CA PRO A 132 -12.89 17.85 1.48
C PRO A 132 -11.45 17.72 1.96
N ALA A 133 -11.25 17.50 3.26
CA ALA A 133 -9.92 17.35 3.87
C ALA A 133 -9.14 16.13 3.38
N HIS A 134 -9.81 15.11 2.85
CA HIS A 134 -9.18 13.90 2.32
C HIS A 134 -9.04 13.91 0.79
N LYS A 135 -9.68 14.86 0.12
CA LYS A 135 -9.75 14.91 -1.34
C LYS A 135 -8.38 15.03 -2.01
N PRO A 136 -7.44 15.89 -1.57
CA PRO A 136 -6.11 15.97 -2.18
C PRO A 136 -5.36 14.65 -2.15
N ALA A 137 -5.30 13.98 -1.01
CA ALA A 137 -4.63 12.68 -0.89
C ALA A 137 -5.33 11.58 -1.71
N ALA A 138 -6.67 11.59 -1.75
CA ALA A 138 -7.45 10.63 -2.54
C ALA A 138 -7.20 10.79 -4.05
N LEU A 139 -7.12 12.01 -4.55
CA LEU A 139 -6.80 12.31 -5.94
C LEU A 139 -5.35 11.93 -6.28
N ALA A 140 -4.41 12.21 -5.37
CA ALA A 140 -3.02 11.83 -5.56
C ALA A 140 -2.83 10.30 -5.64
N HIS A 141 -3.53 9.51 -4.81
CA HIS A 141 -3.55 8.05 -4.94
C HIS A 141 -4.18 7.59 -6.26
N ALA A 142 -5.27 8.22 -6.70
CA ALA A 142 -5.89 7.92 -7.98
C ALA A 142 -4.92 8.16 -9.14
N ARG A 143 -4.25 9.30 -9.16
CA ARG A 143 -3.26 9.63 -10.18
C ARG A 143 -2.05 8.71 -10.16
N ALA A 144 -1.52 8.35 -8.98
CA ALA A 144 -0.43 7.38 -8.88
C ALA A 144 -0.82 6.02 -9.50
N LEU A 145 -2.06 5.57 -9.28
CA LEU A 145 -2.58 4.35 -9.89
C LEU A 145 -2.69 4.50 -11.42
N ASP A 146 -3.34 5.56 -11.91
CA ASP A 146 -3.71 5.70 -13.33
C ASP A 146 -2.53 6.14 -14.21
N GLU A 147 -1.67 7.05 -13.70
CA GLU A 147 -0.58 7.64 -14.47
C GLU A 147 0.73 6.89 -14.34
N VAL A 148 0.91 6.11 -13.26
CA VAL A 148 2.16 5.37 -13.03
C VAL A 148 1.91 3.87 -13.04
N TYR A 149 1.22 3.31 -12.04
CA TYR A 149 1.15 1.85 -11.90
C TYR A 149 0.48 1.17 -13.09
N ARG A 150 -0.65 1.65 -13.58
CA ARG A 150 -1.37 1.05 -14.72
C ARG A 150 -0.59 1.09 -16.04
N ARG A 151 0.47 1.90 -16.13
CA ARG A 151 1.36 2.00 -17.30
C ARG A 151 2.59 1.10 -17.20
N ILE A 152 2.76 0.40 -16.08
CA ILE A 152 3.90 -0.50 -15.85
C ILE A 152 3.53 -1.90 -16.36
N GLU A 153 4.27 -2.40 -17.35
CA GLU A 153 4.08 -3.72 -17.94
C GLU A 153 5.14 -4.73 -17.51
N ASP A 154 6.28 -4.25 -17.01
CA ASP A 154 7.48 -5.03 -16.71
C ASP A 154 7.61 -5.42 -15.23
N LEU A 155 6.79 -4.85 -14.34
CA LEU A 155 6.73 -5.23 -12.93
C LEU A 155 5.42 -5.96 -12.60
N ASP A 156 5.49 -6.84 -11.63
CA ASP A 156 4.35 -7.58 -11.09
C ASP A 156 3.76 -6.79 -9.90
N TRP A 157 3.17 -5.65 -10.20
CA TRP A 157 2.60 -4.77 -9.18
C TRP A 157 1.17 -5.14 -8.82
N THR A 158 0.78 -4.90 -7.56
CA THR A 158 -0.61 -4.89 -7.08
C THR A 158 -0.85 -3.65 -6.24
N CYS A 159 -1.95 -2.96 -6.51
CA CYS A 159 -2.43 -1.85 -5.68
C CYS A 159 -3.58 -2.34 -4.79
N VAL A 160 -3.37 -2.39 -3.47
CA VAL A 160 -4.39 -2.79 -2.50
C VAL A 160 -5.06 -1.52 -1.97
N SER A 161 -6.27 -1.25 -2.43
CA SER A 161 -7.08 -0.12 -1.98
C SER A 161 -7.87 -0.50 -0.71
N PRO A 162 -7.84 0.34 0.34
CA PRO A 162 -8.64 0.09 1.53
C PRO A 162 -10.13 0.38 1.28
N ALA A 163 -10.99 0.00 2.22
CA ALA A 163 -12.39 0.43 2.29
C ALA A 163 -12.49 1.96 2.49
N ARG A 164 -13.70 2.53 2.27
CA ARG A 164 -13.97 3.97 2.51
C ARG A 164 -13.56 4.41 3.91
N VAL A 165 -13.87 3.58 4.92
CA VAL A 165 -13.48 3.79 6.31
C VAL A 165 -12.52 2.69 6.72
N THR A 166 -11.29 3.07 6.99
CA THR A 166 -10.25 2.16 7.50
C THR A 166 -9.74 2.71 8.81
N GLY A 167 -9.89 1.95 9.89
CA GLY A 167 -9.63 2.44 11.23
C GLY A 167 -9.22 1.35 12.21
N PRO A 168 -9.03 1.69 13.50
CA PRO A 168 -8.82 0.70 14.54
C PRO A 168 -9.95 -0.32 14.59
N GLY A 169 -9.64 -1.55 14.98
CA GLY A 169 -10.60 -2.64 15.09
C GLY A 169 -9.91 -3.96 15.36
N GLU A 170 -10.68 -5.02 15.43
CA GLU A 170 -10.20 -6.37 15.68
C GLU A 170 -9.53 -6.96 14.43
N ARG A 171 -8.67 -7.94 14.65
CA ARG A 171 -8.08 -8.79 13.63
C ARG A 171 -8.95 -10.05 13.50
N THR A 172 -9.92 -10.00 12.61
CA THR A 172 -10.88 -11.10 12.43
C THR A 172 -10.41 -12.12 11.39
N GLY A 173 -9.75 -11.65 10.34
CA GLY A 173 -9.41 -12.44 9.16
C GLY A 173 -10.60 -12.69 8.24
N GLU A 174 -11.77 -12.09 8.53
CA GLU A 174 -13.00 -12.26 7.76
C GLU A 174 -13.32 -10.97 7.00
N PHE A 175 -13.13 -10.97 5.70
CA PHE A 175 -13.40 -9.84 4.81
C PHE A 175 -13.60 -10.33 3.38
N ARG A 176 -14.17 -9.47 2.55
CA ARG A 176 -14.31 -9.71 1.11
C ARG A 176 -13.20 -9.01 0.35
N VAL A 177 -12.77 -9.61 -0.75
CA VAL A 177 -11.82 -9.01 -1.69
C VAL A 177 -12.53 -8.73 -3.01
N GLY A 178 -12.36 -7.53 -3.54
CA GLY A 178 -12.90 -7.08 -4.82
C GLY A 178 -11.83 -6.43 -5.70
N GLY A 179 -12.27 -5.86 -6.82
CA GLY A 179 -11.41 -5.14 -7.78
C GLY A 179 -11.57 -3.62 -7.69
N ASP A 180 -12.02 -3.02 -8.79
CA ASP A 180 -12.14 -1.56 -8.94
C ASP A 180 -13.40 -0.96 -8.28
N ARG A 181 -14.37 -1.78 -7.89
CA ARG A 181 -15.62 -1.30 -7.27
C ARG A 181 -15.49 -1.22 -5.75
N LEU A 182 -16.08 -0.18 -5.17
CA LEU A 182 -16.20 -0.05 -3.73
C LEU A 182 -17.06 -1.20 -3.19
N LEU A 183 -16.52 -1.95 -2.24
CA LEU A 183 -17.27 -2.96 -1.51
C LEU A 183 -18.06 -2.28 -0.41
N VAL A 184 -19.35 -2.61 -0.33
CA VAL A 184 -20.25 -2.16 0.74
C VAL A 184 -20.96 -3.36 1.34
N ASP A 185 -21.33 -3.27 2.62
CA ASP A 185 -22.19 -4.24 3.29
C ASP A 185 -23.68 -4.01 2.94
N GLU A 186 -24.56 -4.77 3.55
CA GLU A 186 -26.02 -4.68 3.34
C GLU A 186 -26.61 -3.31 3.76
N SER A 187 -25.93 -2.57 4.65
CA SER A 187 -26.30 -1.23 5.07
C SER A 187 -25.76 -0.12 4.16
N GLY A 188 -24.95 -0.48 3.15
CA GLY A 188 -24.28 0.47 2.26
C GLY A 188 -22.98 1.04 2.82
N GLU A 189 -22.49 0.51 3.94
CA GLU A 189 -21.23 0.95 4.57
C GLU A 189 -20.02 0.20 3.98
N SER A 190 -18.94 0.91 3.84
CA SER A 190 -17.65 0.36 3.39
C SER A 190 -16.60 0.54 4.47
N ARG A 191 -16.28 -0.52 5.17
CA ARG A 191 -15.36 -0.49 6.33
C ARG A 191 -14.42 -1.69 6.34
N ILE A 192 -13.24 -1.48 6.93
CA ILE A 192 -12.31 -2.55 7.29
C ILE A 192 -11.45 -2.09 8.49
N SER A 193 -11.08 -2.99 9.35
CA SER A 193 -10.08 -2.72 10.38
C SER A 193 -8.68 -2.63 9.77
N ILE A 194 -7.80 -1.86 10.39
CA ILE A 194 -6.40 -1.78 9.98
C ILE A 194 -5.71 -3.16 10.05
N PRO A 195 -5.93 -3.98 11.10
CA PRO A 195 -5.38 -5.33 11.14
C PRO A 195 -5.87 -6.23 9.98
N ASP A 196 -7.17 -6.21 9.66
CA ASP A 196 -7.69 -7.04 8.57
C ASP A 196 -7.25 -6.54 7.19
N PHE A 197 -7.12 -5.21 7.02
CA PHE A 197 -6.49 -4.67 5.81
C PHE A 197 -5.03 -5.13 5.67
N ALA A 198 -4.28 -5.22 6.79
CA ALA A 198 -2.92 -5.75 6.76
C ALA A 198 -2.86 -7.24 6.40
N ILE A 199 -3.86 -8.04 6.82
CA ILE A 199 -4.02 -9.42 6.37
C ILE A 199 -4.24 -9.47 4.86
N ALA A 200 -5.20 -8.71 4.33
CA ALA A 200 -5.49 -8.69 2.88
C ALA A 200 -4.26 -8.29 2.06
N PHE A 201 -3.49 -7.33 2.56
CA PHE A 201 -2.24 -6.90 1.93
C PHE A 201 -1.17 -8.00 1.95
N ALA A 202 -1.00 -8.68 3.09
CA ALA A 202 -0.04 -9.77 3.24
C ALA A 202 -0.43 -11.00 2.40
N ASP A 203 -1.72 -11.34 2.34
CA ASP A 203 -2.25 -12.43 1.50
C ASP A 203 -1.90 -12.20 0.03
N GLU A 204 -2.10 -10.97 -0.49
CA GLU A 204 -1.76 -10.65 -1.86
C GLU A 204 -0.25 -10.68 -2.11
N LEU A 205 0.55 -10.30 -1.11
CA LEU A 205 2.01 -10.36 -1.20
C LEU A 205 2.51 -11.80 -1.25
N GLU A 206 1.94 -12.71 -0.47
CA GLU A 206 2.32 -14.12 -0.40
C GLU A 206 1.82 -14.94 -1.61
N HIS A 207 0.55 -14.74 -1.98
CA HIS A 207 -0.13 -15.58 -2.98
C HIS A 207 -0.09 -15.00 -4.39
N GLY A 208 0.04 -13.68 -4.53
CA GLY A 208 0.31 -13.00 -5.80
C GLY A 208 -0.71 -13.29 -6.91
N ALA A 209 -2.01 -13.19 -6.62
CA ALA A 209 -3.05 -13.50 -7.60
C ALA A 209 -3.43 -12.31 -8.51
N ALA A 210 -3.16 -11.08 -8.06
CA ALA A 210 -3.62 -9.86 -8.72
C ALA A 210 -2.50 -9.04 -9.36
N PHE A 211 -1.71 -9.66 -10.24
CA PHE A 211 -0.63 -8.94 -10.94
C PHE A 211 -1.17 -7.88 -11.89
N ARG A 212 -0.55 -6.71 -11.85
CA ARG A 212 -0.83 -5.54 -12.69
C ARG A 212 -2.28 -5.09 -12.61
N ARG A 213 -2.85 -5.14 -11.38
CA ARG A 213 -4.20 -4.67 -11.13
C ARG A 213 -4.37 -4.13 -9.72
N ARG A 214 -5.50 -3.48 -9.51
CA ARG A 214 -5.96 -3.10 -8.19
C ARG A 214 -6.88 -4.18 -7.63
N ILE A 215 -6.77 -4.37 -6.31
CA ILE A 215 -7.79 -5.04 -5.49
C ILE A 215 -8.25 -4.11 -4.37
N THR A 216 -9.38 -4.41 -3.77
CA THR A 216 -9.89 -3.75 -2.56
C THR A 216 -10.34 -4.79 -1.55
N ALA A 217 -10.31 -4.43 -0.26
CA ALA A 217 -10.78 -5.28 0.82
C ALA A 217 -11.74 -4.52 1.74
N ALA A 218 -12.85 -5.14 2.12
CA ALA A 218 -13.86 -4.61 3.06
C ALA A 218 -14.71 -5.73 3.66
N TYR A 219 -15.39 -5.42 4.76
CA TYR A 219 -16.40 -6.29 5.35
C TYR A 219 -17.64 -6.43 4.48
#